data_00dfd29fe73fdf923061dacbd7f5e7ef
#
_entry.id   00dfd29fe73fdf923061dacbd7f5e7ef
#
_cell.length_a   1.000
_cell.length_b   1.000
_cell.length_c   1.000
_cell.angle_alpha   90.00
_cell.angle_beta   90.00
_cell.angle_gamma   90.00
#
_symmetry.space_group_name_H-M   'P 1'
#
loop_
_entity.id
_entity.type
_entity.pdbx_description
1 polymer ?
#
loop_
_entity_poly.entity_id
_entity_poly.type
_entity_poly.pdbx_seq_one_letter_code
_entity_poly.pdbx_strand_id
1 'polypeptide(L)'
;LHLSIRRQRQMCIRDRDQIVSLTKRRGFIFQGSEVYGGLRSVWDFGPLGIELKRRVKEMWWHHMIQEREDVEGIDSAILMHPNVWEASGHISGFTDPLVECKNCHNRYREDQIDDKICPEKDCEGDFTESKQFNLMFQTHMGPVKKDGSEIYLRPETAQGIFVNFENVMTSTRKKVPFGIGQIGKSFRNEITPGNFIFRTREFEQMEMEFFCEPDTADEWFKYWINFSNDWFINIGLSEDKLRQRAHTDDEKPHYAKAALDIEYNFPWGWGELETINNRSDHDLKSHSEKSGKDLSYFDENTKERYIPYVIEPAMGADRTVLAILCDAYNEEEIDGDKRTVLKFKTQIAPVQVAVLPLSKNEKLSEISEKIYKQLKSKFRTQFDNTQSIGKRYRRQDEIGTPICLTIDFDTVEVDNCVTLRHRDTMKQIRVSIDDIEKEISKMLTSF
;
A
#
# COMPACT_ATOMS: atom_id res chain seq x y z
N LEU A 1 18.39 -22.21 22.40
CA LEU A 1 17.44 -21.89 21.27
C LEU A 1 16.17 -21.19 21.76
N HIS A 2 15.44 -21.72 22.76
CA HIS A 2 14.18 -21.12 23.26
C HIS A 2 14.31 -19.70 23.82
N LEU A 3 15.41 -19.37 24.48
CA LEU A 3 15.66 -18.04 25.04
C LEU A 3 15.98 -16.99 23.94
N SER A 4 16.68 -17.39 22.86
CA SER A 4 17.00 -16.53 21.73
C SER A 4 15.72 -16.22 20.91
N ILE A 5 14.86 -17.22 20.68
CA ILE A 5 13.59 -17.06 19.99
C ILE A 5 12.61 -16.18 20.77
N ARG A 6 12.52 -16.33 22.11
CA ARG A 6 11.73 -15.43 22.96
C ARG A 6 12.25 -13.99 22.94
N ARG A 7 13.58 -13.80 22.96
CA ARG A 7 14.21 -12.46 22.89
C ARG A 7 13.96 -11.81 21.52
N GLN A 8 14.04 -12.58 20.46
CA GLN A 8 13.75 -12.12 19.10
C GLN A 8 12.27 -11.75 18.93
N ARG A 9 11.31 -12.59 19.40
CA ARG A 9 9.88 -12.26 19.40
C ARG A 9 9.56 -11.00 20.24
N GLN A 10 10.19 -10.82 21.39
CA GLN A 10 9.98 -9.62 22.23
C GLN A 10 10.55 -8.35 21.55
N MET A 11 11.68 -8.46 20.83
CA MET A 11 12.26 -7.35 20.07
C MET A 11 11.33 -6.96 18.90
N CYS A 12 10.86 -7.92 18.12
CA CYS A 12 9.94 -7.70 17.00
C CYS A 12 8.59 -7.08 17.41
N ILE A 13 8.04 -7.49 18.55
CA ILE A 13 6.80 -6.89 19.10
C ILE A 13 7.05 -5.43 19.50
N ARG A 14 8.18 -5.13 20.13
CA ARG A 14 8.57 -3.78 20.53
C ARG A 14 8.70 -2.86 19.32
N ASP A 15 9.33 -3.32 18.25
CA ASP A 15 9.54 -2.53 17.03
C ASP A 15 8.21 -2.22 16.35
N ARG A 16 7.28 -3.18 16.25
CA ARG A 16 5.92 -2.95 15.77
C ARG A 16 5.19 -1.89 16.58
N ASP A 17 5.22 -1.99 17.89
CA ASP A 17 4.49 -1.07 18.78
C ASP A 17 5.09 0.34 18.74
N GLN A 18 6.40 0.48 18.52
CA GLN A 18 7.06 1.76 18.30
C GLN A 18 6.61 2.43 16.99
N ILE A 19 6.54 1.67 15.89
CA ILE A 19 6.04 2.17 14.60
C ILE A 19 4.57 2.58 14.71
N VAL A 20 3.71 1.76 15.32
CA VAL A 20 2.30 2.09 15.53
C VAL A 20 2.14 3.35 16.40
N SER A 21 2.92 3.47 17.47
CA SER A 21 2.92 4.65 18.34
C SER A 21 3.37 5.91 17.59
N LEU A 22 4.46 5.82 16.80
CA LEU A 22 4.98 6.94 16.01
C LEU A 22 3.94 7.39 14.98
N THR A 23 3.37 6.45 14.22
CA THR A 23 2.40 6.75 13.15
C THR A 23 1.14 7.43 13.68
N LYS A 24 0.61 6.98 14.82
CA LYS A 24 -0.51 7.63 15.51
C LYS A 24 -0.14 9.04 15.98
N ARG A 25 0.96 9.17 16.74
CA ARG A 25 1.40 10.45 17.29
C ARG A 25 1.71 11.50 16.24
N ARG A 26 2.21 11.08 15.06
CA ARG A 26 2.60 11.98 13.96
C ARG A 26 1.55 12.16 12.88
N GLY A 27 0.37 11.56 13.03
CA GLY A 27 -0.74 11.78 12.12
C GLY A 27 -0.62 11.07 10.78
N PHE A 28 0.00 9.88 10.78
CA PHE A 28 -0.03 9.01 9.62
C PHE A 28 -1.28 8.14 9.60
N ILE A 29 -1.60 7.46 10.70
CA ILE A 29 -2.68 6.49 10.75
C ILE A 29 -3.41 6.58 12.09
N PHE A 30 -4.74 6.63 12.04
CA PHE A 30 -5.63 6.65 13.20
C PHE A 30 -6.55 5.44 13.20
N GLN A 31 -7.08 5.07 14.37
CA GLN A 31 -8.14 4.09 14.44
C GLN A 31 -9.42 4.66 13.82
N GLY A 32 -10.03 3.95 12.88
CA GLY A 32 -11.29 4.39 12.28
C GLY A 32 -12.40 4.54 13.32
N SER A 33 -13.09 5.68 13.32
CA SER A 33 -14.18 6.01 14.25
C SER A 33 -13.76 5.97 15.74
N GLU A 34 -12.54 6.39 16.07
CA GLU A 34 -11.96 6.30 17.43
C GLU A 34 -12.82 6.99 18.50
N VAL A 35 -13.51 8.08 18.16
CA VAL A 35 -14.42 8.80 19.07
C VAL A 35 -15.59 7.98 19.59
N TYR A 36 -15.91 6.85 18.89
CA TYR A 36 -16.92 5.88 19.28
C TYR A 36 -16.34 4.56 19.80
N GLY A 37 -15.05 4.55 20.18
CA GLY A 37 -14.33 3.36 20.63
C GLY A 37 -13.61 2.60 19.50
N GLY A 38 -13.71 3.08 18.28
CA GLY A 38 -13.07 2.48 17.11
C GLY A 38 -13.83 1.30 16.51
N LEU A 39 -13.64 1.06 15.23
CA LEU A 39 -14.09 -0.13 14.53
C LEU A 39 -12.90 -1.05 14.26
N ARG A 40 -12.99 -2.32 14.70
CA ARG A 40 -11.86 -3.27 14.60
C ARG A 40 -11.41 -3.43 13.14
N SER A 41 -10.11 -3.19 12.92
CA SER A 41 -9.43 -3.33 11.61
C SER A 41 -10.00 -2.46 10.48
N VAL A 42 -10.46 -1.29 10.86
CA VAL A 42 -10.73 -0.16 9.98
C VAL A 42 -9.86 1.01 10.44
N TRP A 43 -9.13 1.59 9.50
CA TRP A 43 -8.12 2.60 9.78
C TRP A 43 -8.30 3.82 8.90
N ASP A 44 -8.06 5.00 9.46
CA ASP A 44 -8.07 6.27 8.76
C ASP A 44 -6.63 6.72 8.50
N PHE A 45 -6.34 7.12 7.26
CA PHE A 45 -5.07 7.76 6.94
C PHE A 45 -5.14 9.23 7.30
N GLY A 46 -4.31 9.64 8.26
CA GLY A 46 -4.19 11.04 8.68
C GLY A 46 -3.46 11.90 7.65
N PRO A 47 -3.23 13.22 7.95
CA PRO A 47 -2.67 14.16 6.98
C PRO A 47 -1.33 13.74 6.37
N LEU A 48 -0.43 13.12 7.13
CA LEU A 48 0.85 12.63 6.61
C LEU A 48 0.70 11.26 5.94
N GLY A 49 -0.19 10.42 6.46
CA GLY A 49 -0.44 9.10 5.90
C GLY A 49 -1.06 9.15 4.51
N ILE A 50 -2.04 10.06 4.30
CA ILE A 50 -2.67 10.19 2.99
C ILE A 50 -1.68 10.75 1.95
N GLU A 51 -0.77 11.66 2.32
CA GLU A 51 0.26 12.14 1.40
C GLU A 51 1.26 11.04 1.02
N LEU A 52 1.69 10.22 1.98
CA LEU A 52 2.54 9.05 1.71
C LEU A 52 1.83 8.05 0.77
N LYS A 53 0.60 7.68 1.11
CA LYS A 53 -0.19 6.74 0.31
C LYS A 53 -0.46 7.23 -1.11
N ARG A 54 -0.75 8.52 -1.28
CA ARG A 54 -0.90 9.14 -2.60
C ARG A 54 0.36 9.02 -3.43
N ARG A 55 1.55 9.30 -2.85
CA ARG A 55 2.83 9.17 -3.57
C ARG A 55 3.11 7.75 -4.01
N VAL A 56 2.84 6.78 -3.14
CA VAL A 56 2.97 5.35 -3.50
C VAL A 56 2.08 5.01 -4.70
N LYS A 57 0.80 5.41 -4.66
CA LYS A 57 -0.14 5.17 -5.75
C LYS A 57 0.22 5.92 -7.04
N GLU A 58 0.68 7.17 -6.94
CA GLU A 58 1.13 7.97 -8.08
C GLU A 58 2.37 7.37 -8.74
N MET A 59 3.34 6.88 -7.95
CA MET A 59 4.52 6.20 -8.49
C MET A 59 4.14 4.89 -9.18
N TRP A 60 3.25 4.09 -8.57
CA TRP A 60 2.76 2.88 -9.21
C TRP A 60 2.04 3.18 -10.53
N TRP A 61 1.12 4.16 -10.52
CA TRP A 61 0.39 4.58 -11.72
C TRP A 61 1.31 5.07 -12.83
N HIS A 62 2.32 5.83 -12.45
CA HIS A 62 3.30 6.36 -13.39
C HIS A 62 4.10 5.22 -14.05
N HIS A 63 4.72 4.35 -13.27
CA HIS A 63 5.54 3.27 -13.80
C HIS A 63 4.74 2.13 -14.45
N MET A 64 3.59 1.77 -13.87
CA MET A 64 2.79 0.66 -14.36
C MET A 64 1.95 1.03 -15.59
N ILE A 65 1.53 2.29 -15.72
CA ILE A 65 0.58 2.71 -16.75
C ILE A 65 1.15 3.81 -17.64
N GLN A 66 1.60 4.94 -17.07
CA GLN A 66 1.93 6.12 -17.89
C GLN A 66 3.24 6.01 -18.66
N GLU A 67 4.25 5.33 -18.14
CA GLU A 67 5.54 5.10 -18.82
C GLU A 67 5.46 3.97 -19.86
N ARG A 68 4.34 3.26 -19.95
CA ARG A 68 4.16 2.10 -20.82
C ARG A 68 3.23 2.41 -21.98
N GLU A 69 3.59 1.87 -23.14
CA GLU A 69 2.73 1.95 -24.33
C GLU A 69 1.70 0.80 -24.40
N ASP A 70 1.91 -0.24 -23.60
CA ASP A 70 1.14 -1.49 -23.62
C ASP A 70 0.21 -1.66 -22.41
N VAL A 71 0.01 -0.65 -21.58
CA VAL A 71 -0.92 -0.69 -20.44
C VAL A 71 -1.84 0.52 -20.44
N GLU A 72 -3.14 0.28 -20.19
CA GLU A 72 -4.17 1.31 -20.05
C GLU A 72 -4.71 1.35 -18.62
N GLY A 73 -5.22 2.50 -18.21
CA GLY A 73 -5.84 2.66 -16.90
C GLY A 73 -7.35 2.64 -16.95
N ILE A 74 -7.99 2.07 -15.90
CA ILE A 74 -9.43 2.09 -15.71
C ILE A 74 -9.78 2.43 -14.25
N ASP A 75 -10.99 2.94 -14.04
CA ASP A 75 -11.64 3.02 -12.72
C ASP A 75 -13.02 2.41 -12.80
N SER A 76 -13.15 1.11 -12.51
CA SER A 76 -14.42 0.39 -12.54
C SER A 76 -15.22 0.63 -11.25
N ALA A 77 -16.54 0.53 -11.34
CA ALA A 77 -17.44 0.70 -10.20
C ALA A 77 -17.20 -0.34 -9.10
N ILE A 78 -17.35 0.06 -7.83
CA ILE A 78 -17.34 -0.85 -6.68
C ILE A 78 -18.54 -1.79 -6.72
N LEU A 79 -19.72 -1.25 -7.07
CA LEU A 79 -20.96 -2.00 -7.17
C LEU A 79 -21.08 -2.58 -8.58
N MET A 80 -21.09 -3.90 -8.67
CA MET A 80 -21.19 -4.63 -9.94
C MET A 80 -22.40 -5.54 -9.93
N HIS A 81 -22.81 -5.97 -11.12
CA HIS A 81 -23.88 -6.94 -11.26
C HIS A 81 -23.53 -8.25 -10.54
N PRO A 82 -24.43 -8.87 -9.75
CA PRO A 82 -24.14 -10.10 -9.00
C PRO A 82 -23.56 -11.24 -9.84
N ASN A 83 -23.95 -11.35 -11.10
CA ASN A 83 -23.42 -12.36 -12.03
C ASN A 83 -21.89 -12.27 -12.22
N VAL A 84 -21.27 -11.11 -11.99
CA VAL A 84 -19.81 -10.96 -12.02
C VAL A 84 -19.18 -11.85 -10.94
N TRP A 85 -19.76 -11.83 -9.75
CA TRP A 85 -19.28 -12.60 -8.60
C TRP A 85 -19.66 -14.07 -8.65
N GLU A 86 -20.74 -14.40 -9.37
CA GLU A 86 -21.07 -15.79 -9.68
C GLU A 86 -20.10 -16.37 -10.72
N ALA A 87 -19.81 -15.62 -11.79
CA ALA A 87 -18.88 -16.05 -12.84
C ALA A 87 -17.48 -16.28 -12.30
N SER A 88 -16.99 -15.37 -11.46
CA SER A 88 -15.67 -15.48 -10.82
C SER A 88 -15.60 -16.47 -9.64
N GLY A 89 -16.73 -17.08 -9.25
CA GLY A 89 -16.80 -18.03 -8.13
C GLY A 89 -16.74 -17.42 -6.73
N HIS A 90 -16.71 -16.11 -6.57
CA HIS A 90 -16.63 -15.46 -5.27
C HIS A 90 -17.84 -15.72 -4.36
N ILE A 91 -19.04 -15.82 -4.92
CA ILE A 91 -20.25 -16.11 -4.13
C ILE A 91 -20.16 -17.51 -3.50
N SER A 92 -19.66 -18.49 -4.23
CA SER A 92 -19.63 -19.89 -3.80
C SER A 92 -18.36 -20.31 -3.10
N GLY A 93 -17.19 -19.74 -3.45
CA GLY A 93 -15.87 -20.24 -3.06
C GLY A 93 -15.00 -19.27 -2.29
N PHE A 94 -15.34 -17.99 -2.17
CA PHE A 94 -14.53 -17.03 -1.42
C PHE A 94 -14.83 -17.11 0.08
N THR A 95 -14.40 -18.22 0.70
CA THR A 95 -14.73 -18.57 2.07
C THR A 95 -13.49 -18.93 2.88
N ASP A 96 -13.53 -18.60 4.18
CA ASP A 96 -12.56 -19.06 5.18
C ASP A 96 -13.22 -20.02 6.18
N PRO A 97 -12.48 -21.03 6.70
CA PRO A 97 -12.97 -21.91 7.72
C PRO A 97 -13.07 -21.17 9.06
N LEU A 98 -14.28 -20.98 9.56
CA LEU A 98 -14.60 -20.27 10.80
C LEU A 98 -14.88 -21.23 11.93
N VAL A 99 -14.22 -21.05 13.05
CA VAL A 99 -14.52 -21.69 14.35
C VAL A 99 -14.76 -20.63 15.43
N GLU A 100 -15.60 -20.95 16.41
CA GLU A 100 -15.88 -20.11 17.58
C GLU A 100 -15.42 -20.84 18.85
N CYS A 101 -14.68 -20.15 19.72
CA CYS A 101 -14.33 -20.69 21.03
C CYS A 101 -15.58 -20.77 21.91
N LYS A 102 -15.90 -21.95 22.43
CA LYS A 102 -17.10 -22.19 23.26
C LYS A 102 -17.07 -21.47 24.62
N ASN A 103 -15.87 -21.04 25.07
CA ASN A 103 -15.70 -20.38 26.37
C ASN A 103 -15.73 -18.84 26.24
N CYS A 104 -14.87 -18.26 25.40
CA CYS A 104 -14.77 -16.80 25.26
C CYS A 104 -15.58 -16.22 24.08
N HIS A 105 -16.20 -17.06 23.25
CA HIS A 105 -17.01 -16.70 22.07
C HIS A 105 -16.28 -15.90 21.00
N ASN A 106 -14.94 -15.85 21.07
CA ASN A 106 -14.13 -15.26 20.01
C ASN A 106 -14.08 -16.20 18.79
N ARG A 107 -14.00 -15.59 17.60
CA ARG A 107 -14.02 -16.28 16.32
C ARG A 107 -12.65 -16.24 15.67
N TYR A 108 -12.26 -17.35 15.07
CA TYR A 108 -10.94 -17.53 14.47
C TYR A 108 -11.06 -18.30 13.16
N ARG A 109 -10.04 -18.15 12.32
CA ARG A 109 -9.81 -19.06 11.19
C ARG A 109 -9.20 -20.34 11.75
N GLU A 110 -9.80 -21.47 11.41
CA GLU A 110 -9.34 -22.78 11.89
C GLU A 110 -7.91 -23.09 11.45
N ASP A 111 -7.57 -22.72 10.20
CA ASP A 111 -6.23 -22.93 9.60
C ASP A 111 -5.12 -22.05 10.19
N GLN A 112 -5.47 -21.10 11.08
CA GLN A 112 -4.54 -20.21 11.77
C GLN A 112 -4.42 -20.47 13.27
N ILE A 113 -5.03 -21.55 13.78
CA ILE A 113 -4.97 -21.91 15.18
C ILE A 113 -3.97 -23.05 15.37
N ASP A 114 -2.91 -22.77 16.13
CA ASP A 114 -1.96 -23.80 16.56
C ASP A 114 -2.60 -24.72 17.59
N ASP A 115 -2.40 -26.04 17.44
CA ASP A 115 -2.77 -27.10 18.39
C ASP A 115 -4.25 -27.10 18.86
N LYS A 116 -5.16 -26.43 18.13
CA LYS A 116 -6.58 -26.27 18.50
C LYS A 116 -6.80 -25.67 19.89
N ILE A 117 -5.87 -24.84 20.35
CA ILE A 117 -5.94 -24.12 21.63
C ILE A 117 -6.41 -22.67 21.37
N CYS A 118 -7.32 -22.17 22.22
CA CYS A 118 -7.78 -20.80 22.11
C CYS A 118 -6.60 -19.80 22.28
N PRO A 119 -6.38 -18.86 21.34
CA PRO A 119 -5.28 -17.89 21.43
C PRO A 119 -5.44 -16.83 22.52
N GLU A 120 -6.65 -16.72 23.11
CA GLU A 120 -6.90 -15.74 24.18
C GLU A 120 -6.18 -16.15 25.46
N LYS A 121 -5.57 -15.16 26.10
CA LYS A 121 -4.88 -15.36 27.36
C LYS A 121 -5.87 -15.86 28.41
N ASP A 122 -5.47 -16.90 29.13
CA ASP A 122 -6.25 -17.52 30.20
C ASP A 122 -7.58 -18.16 29.74
N CYS A 123 -7.69 -18.53 28.44
CA CYS A 123 -8.84 -19.25 27.90
C CYS A 123 -8.44 -20.66 27.42
N GLU A 124 -9.03 -21.69 28.05
CA GLU A 124 -8.84 -23.12 27.71
C GLU A 124 -10.08 -23.69 26.98
N GLY A 125 -10.82 -22.86 26.25
CA GLY A 125 -12.06 -23.28 25.59
C GLY A 125 -11.83 -24.10 24.33
N ASP A 126 -12.68 -25.13 24.16
CA ASP A 126 -12.81 -25.88 22.92
C ASP A 126 -13.46 -25.05 21.82
N PHE A 127 -13.26 -25.47 20.55
CA PHE A 127 -13.90 -24.83 19.41
C PHE A 127 -15.18 -25.54 18.96
N THR A 128 -16.04 -24.77 18.27
CA THR A 128 -17.17 -25.33 17.53
C THR A 128 -16.69 -26.11 16.31
N GLU A 129 -17.60 -26.83 15.66
CA GLU A 129 -17.34 -27.36 14.32
C GLU A 129 -17.04 -26.20 13.36
N SER A 130 -16.15 -26.47 12.39
CA SER A 130 -15.78 -25.51 11.33
C SER A 130 -16.95 -25.23 10.41
N LYS A 131 -17.15 -23.96 10.06
CA LYS A 131 -18.15 -23.52 9.07
C LYS A 131 -17.48 -22.64 8.04
N GLN A 132 -17.86 -22.81 6.77
CA GLN A 132 -17.40 -21.90 5.72
C GLN A 132 -18.06 -20.54 5.87
N PHE A 133 -17.25 -19.50 5.96
CA PHE A 133 -17.70 -18.12 6.10
C PHE A 133 -17.29 -17.34 4.85
N ASN A 134 -18.28 -16.85 4.09
CA ASN A 134 -18.02 -16.04 2.91
C ASN A 134 -17.53 -14.65 3.30
N LEU A 135 -16.40 -14.22 2.70
CA LEU A 135 -15.74 -12.96 3.03
C LEU A 135 -16.31 -11.74 2.30
N MET A 136 -17.30 -11.91 1.42
CA MET A 136 -17.91 -10.78 0.73
C MET A 136 -18.84 -9.99 1.67
N PHE A 137 -18.74 -8.66 1.65
CA PHE A 137 -19.79 -7.80 2.22
C PHE A 137 -20.99 -7.76 1.31
N GLN A 138 -22.15 -8.13 1.84
CA GLN A 138 -23.43 -8.11 1.16
C GLN A 138 -24.28 -6.92 1.60
N THR A 139 -24.98 -6.29 0.66
CA THR A 139 -25.95 -5.24 0.93
C THR A 139 -27.14 -5.34 -0.06
N HIS A 140 -28.02 -4.36 -0.08
CA HIS A 140 -29.19 -4.33 -0.96
C HIS A 140 -29.26 -3.02 -1.73
N MET A 141 -29.69 -3.09 -2.97
CA MET A 141 -29.91 -1.93 -3.81
C MET A 141 -31.42 -1.63 -3.90
N GLY A 142 -31.78 -0.35 -3.76
CA GLY A 142 -33.18 0.10 -3.82
C GLY A 142 -33.87 0.21 -2.44
N PRO A 143 -35.08 0.77 -2.40
CA PRO A 143 -35.77 1.13 -1.16
C PRO A 143 -36.41 -0.04 -0.43
N VAL A 144 -36.58 -1.19 -1.09
CA VAL A 144 -37.21 -2.38 -0.53
C VAL A 144 -36.33 -3.59 -0.73
N LYS A 145 -36.09 -4.33 0.37
CA LYS A 145 -35.41 -5.62 0.30
C LYS A 145 -36.34 -6.64 -0.39
N LYS A 146 -36.00 -7.02 -1.61
CA LYS A 146 -36.67 -8.06 -2.40
C LYS A 146 -35.64 -9.09 -2.83
N ASP A 147 -36.07 -10.29 -3.14
CA ASP A 147 -35.24 -11.28 -3.81
C ASP A 147 -34.66 -10.67 -5.10
N GLY A 148 -33.37 -10.81 -5.31
CA GLY A 148 -32.65 -10.22 -6.45
C GLY A 148 -32.22 -8.76 -6.28
N SER A 149 -32.47 -8.11 -5.12
CA SER A 149 -31.92 -6.77 -4.81
C SER A 149 -30.56 -6.84 -4.13
N GLU A 150 -30.02 -8.02 -3.93
CA GLU A 150 -28.72 -8.25 -3.28
C GLU A 150 -27.60 -7.81 -4.18
N ILE A 151 -26.66 -7.05 -3.61
CA ILE A 151 -25.41 -6.66 -4.24
C ILE A 151 -24.26 -6.82 -3.25
N TYR A 152 -23.05 -6.84 -3.77
CA TYR A 152 -21.85 -7.07 -3.00
C TYR A 152 -20.89 -5.90 -3.15
N LEU A 153 -20.15 -5.57 -2.09
CA LEU A 153 -18.96 -4.74 -2.19
C LEU A 153 -17.83 -5.60 -2.78
N ARG A 154 -17.16 -5.11 -3.80
CA ARG A 154 -16.10 -5.88 -4.49
C ARG A 154 -14.98 -6.30 -3.52
N PRO A 155 -14.57 -7.58 -3.51
CA PRO A 155 -13.45 -8.07 -2.70
C PRO A 155 -12.10 -7.88 -3.36
N GLU A 156 -12.08 -7.53 -4.67
CA GLU A 156 -10.91 -7.27 -5.50
C GLU A 156 -11.25 -6.34 -6.67
N THR A 157 -10.24 -5.78 -7.31
CA THR A 157 -10.42 -4.90 -8.47
C THR A 157 -10.35 -5.64 -9.81
N ALA A 158 -9.79 -6.86 -9.86
CA ALA A 158 -9.59 -7.68 -11.06
C ALA A 158 -10.86 -7.87 -11.90
N GLN A 159 -11.98 -8.23 -11.27
CA GLN A 159 -13.21 -8.55 -11.99
C GLN A 159 -13.76 -7.36 -12.78
N GLY A 160 -13.54 -6.14 -12.25
CA GLY A 160 -13.88 -4.91 -12.98
C GLY A 160 -13.06 -4.71 -14.25
N ILE A 161 -11.83 -5.24 -14.27
CA ILE A 161 -10.96 -5.21 -15.46
C ILE A 161 -11.46 -6.23 -16.49
N PHE A 162 -11.72 -7.47 -16.07
CA PHE A 162 -12.15 -8.53 -17.01
C PHE A 162 -13.45 -8.20 -17.74
N VAL A 163 -14.45 -7.67 -17.02
CA VAL A 163 -15.74 -7.30 -17.66
C VAL A 163 -15.63 -6.09 -18.58
N ASN A 164 -14.53 -5.33 -18.52
CA ASN A 164 -14.22 -4.20 -19.37
C ASN A 164 -13.14 -4.49 -20.43
N PHE A 165 -12.65 -5.71 -20.54
CA PHE A 165 -11.61 -6.09 -21.49
C PHE A 165 -11.90 -5.63 -22.92
N GLU A 166 -13.07 -6.01 -23.47
CA GLU A 166 -13.50 -5.64 -24.82
C GLU A 166 -13.69 -4.12 -24.97
N ASN A 167 -14.26 -3.45 -23.96
CA ASN A 167 -14.48 -2.02 -23.95
C ASN A 167 -13.17 -1.24 -24.07
N VAL A 168 -12.16 -1.62 -23.25
CA VAL A 168 -10.85 -0.95 -23.26
C VAL A 168 -10.12 -1.26 -24.54
N MET A 169 -10.00 -2.53 -24.92
CA MET A 169 -9.31 -2.95 -26.15
C MET A 169 -9.86 -2.19 -27.37
N THR A 170 -11.19 -2.09 -27.52
CA THR A 170 -11.83 -1.44 -28.66
C THR A 170 -11.65 0.07 -28.63
N SER A 171 -11.88 0.71 -27.49
CA SER A 171 -11.80 2.18 -27.36
C SER A 171 -10.39 2.71 -27.53
N THR A 172 -9.37 1.98 -27.06
CA THR A 172 -7.95 2.35 -27.14
C THR A 172 -7.26 1.77 -28.36
N ARG A 173 -7.91 0.87 -29.10
CA ARG A 173 -7.35 0.13 -30.25
C ARG A 173 -6.11 -0.69 -29.92
N LYS A 174 -6.03 -1.16 -28.67
CA LYS A 174 -4.92 -2.02 -28.25
C LYS A 174 -5.04 -3.41 -28.88
N LYS A 175 -3.91 -4.02 -29.06
CA LYS A 175 -3.77 -5.41 -29.50
C LYS A 175 -3.11 -6.20 -28.38
N VAL A 176 -3.40 -7.49 -28.28
CA VAL A 176 -2.68 -8.40 -27.38
C VAL A 176 -1.24 -8.53 -27.89
N PRO A 177 -0.19 -8.41 -27.04
CA PRO A 177 -0.29 -8.30 -25.57
C PRO A 177 -0.54 -6.84 -25.11
N PHE A 178 -1.41 -6.67 -24.10
CA PHE A 178 -1.59 -5.39 -23.40
C PHE A 178 -2.19 -5.59 -22.02
N GLY A 179 -2.00 -4.61 -21.13
CA GLY A 179 -2.50 -4.63 -19.77
C GLY A 179 -3.60 -3.58 -19.50
N ILE A 180 -4.39 -3.83 -18.47
CA ILE A 180 -5.34 -2.88 -17.92
C ILE A 180 -5.10 -2.80 -16.42
N GLY A 181 -4.74 -1.61 -15.91
CA GLY A 181 -4.47 -1.38 -14.50
C GLY A 181 -5.52 -0.54 -13.81
N GLN A 182 -5.71 -0.80 -12.52
CA GLN A 182 -6.64 -0.08 -11.66
C GLN A 182 -6.07 0.13 -10.26
N ILE A 183 -6.37 1.29 -9.67
CA ILE A 183 -6.24 1.53 -8.23
C ILE A 183 -7.64 1.69 -7.66
N GLY A 184 -8.00 0.89 -6.66
CA GLY A 184 -9.34 0.99 -6.12
C GLY A 184 -9.55 0.35 -4.75
N LYS A 185 -10.62 0.77 -4.08
CA LYS A 185 -11.07 0.19 -2.83
C LYS A 185 -11.60 -1.22 -3.04
N SER A 186 -11.23 -2.11 -2.11
CA SER A 186 -11.75 -3.47 -1.99
C SER A 186 -12.13 -3.77 -0.55
N PHE A 187 -13.02 -4.74 -0.35
CA PHE A 187 -13.67 -5.00 0.93
C PHE A 187 -13.71 -6.51 1.20
N ARG A 188 -13.14 -6.93 2.33
CA ARG A 188 -13.18 -8.33 2.77
C ARG A 188 -13.59 -8.42 4.23
N ASN A 189 -14.66 -9.14 4.52
CA ASN A 189 -15.18 -9.33 5.88
C ASN A 189 -14.30 -10.31 6.66
N GLU A 190 -13.04 -9.95 6.86
CA GLU A 190 -12.00 -10.76 7.49
C GLU A 190 -12.42 -11.26 8.87
N ILE A 191 -12.23 -12.56 9.14
CA ILE A 191 -12.50 -13.19 10.43
C ILE A 191 -11.45 -12.77 11.46
N THR A 192 -10.17 -12.90 11.09
CA THR A 192 -8.99 -12.60 11.91
C THR A 192 -8.17 -11.47 11.32
N PRO A 193 -8.71 -10.24 11.30
CA PRO A 193 -7.93 -9.10 10.86
C PRO A 193 -6.83 -8.77 11.87
N GLY A 194 -5.69 -8.23 11.42
CA GLY A 194 -4.60 -7.96 12.35
C GLY A 194 -3.38 -7.30 11.74
N ASN A 195 -2.37 -7.16 12.60
CA ASN A 195 -1.10 -6.54 12.25
C ASN A 195 -1.24 -5.12 11.68
N PHE A 196 -2.01 -4.28 12.41
CA PHE A 196 -2.22 -2.88 12.06
C PHE A 196 -2.92 -2.76 10.69
N ILE A 197 -2.35 -2.01 9.72
CA ILE A 197 -2.91 -1.86 8.37
C ILE A 197 -2.50 -3.00 7.39
N PHE A 198 -1.89 -4.08 7.88
CA PHE A 198 -1.48 -5.21 7.04
C PHE A 198 -2.68 -6.04 6.56
N ARG A 199 -3.67 -6.31 7.46
CA ARG A 199 -4.90 -7.01 7.12
C ARG A 199 -6.10 -6.29 7.69
N THR A 200 -6.84 -5.64 6.81
CA THR A 200 -7.97 -4.76 7.12
C THR A 200 -9.21 -5.20 6.36
N ARG A 201 -10.39 -4.73 6.78
CA ARG A 201 -11.66 -5.06 6.11
C ARG A 201 -11.96 -4.17 4.91
N GLU A 202 -11.41 -2.98 4.89
CA GLU A 202 -11.43 -2.03 3.80
C GLU A 202 -10.00 -1.62 3.47
N PHE A 203 -9.58 -1.77 2.23
CA PHE A 203 -8.22 -1.50 1.78
C PHE A 203 -8.21 -1.00 0.34
N GLU A 204 -7.07 -0.57 -0.16
CA GLU A 204 -6.88 -0.25 -1.58
C GLU A 204 -5.92 -1.24 -2.22
N GLN A 205 -6.33 -1.73 -3.41
CA GLN A 205 -5.47 -2.50 -4.30
C GLN A 205 -4.93 -1.62 -5.43
N MET A 206 -3.73 -1.94 -5.85
CA MET A 206 -3.11 -1.52 -7.10
C MET A 206 -2.92 -2.82 -7.90
N GLU A 207 -3.69 -3.01 -8.95
CA GLU A 207 -3.84 -4.30 -9.64
C GLU A 207 -3.83 -4.07 -11.15
N MET A 208 -3.17 -4.96 -11.89
CA MET A 208 -3.08 -4.91 -13.32
C MET A 208 -3.27 -6.31 -13.90
N GLU A 209 -4.12 -6.42 -14.94
CA GLU A 209 -4.34 -7.64 -15.69
C GLU A 209 -3.67 -7.50 -17.06
N PHE A 210 -2.63 -8.28 -17.29
CA PHE A 210 -1.89 -8.28 -18.54
C PHE A 210 -2.34 -9.44 -19.42
N PHE A 211 -3.01 -9.10 -20.50
CA PHE A 211 -3.54 -10.04 -21.48
C PHE A 211 -2.47 -10.39 -22.51
N CYS A 212 -2.16 -11.67 -22.65
CA CYS A 212 -1.12 -12.14 -23.55
C CYS A 212 -1.52 -13.40 -24.32
N GLU A 213 -0.74 -13.75 -25.32
CA GLU A 213 -0.87 -15.02 -26.02
C GLU A 213 -0.54 -16.19 -25.08
N PRO A 214 -1.28 -17.32 -25.13
CA PRO A 214 -1.07 -18.46 -24.22
C PRO A 214 0.37 -18.96 -24.17
N ASP A 215 1.05 -19.01 -25.31
CA ASP A 215 2.42 -19.54 -25.43
C ASP A 215 3.48 -18.57 -24.88
N THR A 216 3.17 -17.29 -24.72
CA THR A 216 4.08 -16.27 -24.17
C THR A 216 3.86 -16.01 -22.67
N ALA A 217 2.84 -16.61 -22.06
CA ALA A 217 2.44 -16.33 -20.68
C ALA A 217 3.55 -16.57 -19.64
N ASP A 218 4.37 -17.61 -19.81
CA ASP A 218 5.46 -17.92 -18.87
C ASP A 218 6.61 -16.90 -18.97
N GLU A 219 6.81 -16.27 -20.11
CA GLU A 219 7.79 -15.16 -20.30
C GLU A 219 7.28 -13.89 -19.64
N TRP A 220 6.00 -13.53 -19.86
CA TRP A 220 5.36 -12.40 -19.24
C TRP A 220 5.26 -12.54 -17.71
N PHE A 221 5.01 -13.76 -17.20
CA PHE A 221 5.02 -14.02 -15.76
C PHE A 221 6.37 -13.68 -15.13
N LYS A 222 7.48 -14.13 -15.75
CA LYS A 222 8.84 -13.80 -15.28
C LYS A 222 9.15 -12.32 -15.41
N TYR A 223 8.70 -11.68 -16.48
CA TYR A 223 8.89 -10.25 -16.70
C TYR A 223 8.24 -9.43 -15.58
N TRP A 224 6.97 -9.72 -15.27
CA TRP A 224 6.23 -8.97 -14.25
C TRP A 224 6.76 -9.21 -12.83
N ILE A 225 7.27 -10.40 -12.51
CA ILE A 225 7.96 -10.66 -11.24
C ILE A 225 9.17 -9.74 -11.08
N ASN A 226 10.03 -9.64 -12.10
CA ASN A 226 11.22 -8.78 -12.04
C ASN A 226 10.84 -7.30 -12.00
N PHE A 227 9.88 -6.87 -12.81
CA PHE A 227 9.39 -5.50 -12.85
C PHE A 227 8.85 -5.05 -11.48
N SER A 228 8.03 -5.86 -10.84
CA SER A 228 7.49 -5.59 -9.52
C SER A 228 8.56 -5.53 -8.43
N ASN A 229 9.51 -6.48 -8.46
CA ASN A 229 10.62 -6.48 -7.51
C ASN A 229 11.46 -5.20 -7.62
N ASP A 230 11.81 -4.79 -8.84
CA ASP A 230 12.56 -3.56 -9.09
C ASP A 230 11.77 -2.31 -8.66
N TRP A 231 10.44 -2.32 -8.85
CA TRP A 231 9.59 -1.23 -8.40
C TRP A 231 9.64 -1.08 -6.87
N PHE A 232 9.55 -2.17 -6.08
CA PHE A 232 9.66 -2.11 -4.63
C PHE A 232 11.01 -1.55 -4.16
N ILE A 233 12.11 -1.92 -4.80
CA ILE A 233 13.44 -1.34 -4.52
C ILE A 233 13.44 0.16 -4.87
N ASN A 234 12.86 0.52 -6.00
CA ASN A 234 12.81 1.91 -6.48
C ASN A 234 11.98 2.83 -5.58
N ILE A 235 10.93 2.36 -4.92
CA ILE A 235 10.18 3.16 -3.93
C ILE A 235 10.87 3.23 -2.56
N GLY A 236 11.95 2.47 -2.33
CA GLY A 236 12.80 2.59 -1.15
C GLY A 236 12.73 1.44 -0.16
N LEU A 237 12.23 0.27 -0.56
CA LEU A 237 12.38 -0.94 0.25
C LEU A 237 13.78 -1.51 0.08
N SER A 238 14.36 -1.99 1.17
CA SER A 238 15.66 -2.62 1.19
C SER A 238 15.60 -4.01 0.56
N GLU A 239 16.50 -4.28 -0.40
CA GLU A 239 16.54 -5.54 -1.14
C GLU A 239 16.71 -6.76 -0.23
N ASP A 240 17.51 -6.65 0.83
CA ASP A 240 17.72 -7.70 1.83
C ASP A 240 16.49 -8.03 2.68
N LYS A 241 15.46 -7.18 2.64
CA LYS A 241 14.15 -7.40 3.27
C LYS A 241 13.07 -7.86 2.31
N LEU A 242 13.39 -8.07 1.05
CA LEU A 242 12.49 -8.61 0.04
C LEU A 242 12.86 -10.06 -0.27
N ARG A 243 11.86 -10.88 -0.57
CA ARG A 243 12.09 -12.21 -1.15
C ARG A 243 10.94 -12.58 -2.08
N GLN A 244 11.25 -13.49 -3.00
CA GLN A 244 10.28 -14.13 -3.88
C GLN A 244 9.93 -15.51 -3.31
N ARG A 245 8.64 -15.85 -3.22
CA ARG A 245 8.14 -17.14 -2.75
C ARG A 245 7.10 -17.69 -3.72
N ALA A 246 7.49 -18.73 -4.46
CA ALA A 246 6.55 -19.44 -5.31
C ALA A 246 5.55 -20.25 -4.46
N HIS A 247 4.28 -20.25 -4.86
CA HIS A 247 3.25 -21.07 -4.24
C HIS A 247 3.42 -22.55 -4.64
N THR A 248 3.16 -23.45 -3.68
CA THR A 248 3.02 -24.87 -3.95
C THR A 248 1.69 -25.16 -4.65
N ASP A 249 1.53 -26.37 -5.21
CA ASP A 249 0.29 -26.73 -5.90
C ASP A 249 -0.95 -26.67 -5.00
N ASP A 250 -0.78 -26.94 -3.71
CA ASP A 250 -1.88 -26.88 -2.71
C ASP A 250 -2.22 -25.46 -2.25
N GLU A 251 -1.29 -24.50 -2.43
CA GLU A 251 -1.49 -23.08 -2.04
C GLU A 251 -2.06 -22.24 -3.17
N LYS A 252 -1.86 -22.66 -4.42
CA LYS A 252 -2.31 -21.87 -5.58
C LYS A 252 -3.84 -21.73 -5.61
N PRO A 253 -4.37 -20.55 -5.94
CA PRO A 253 -5.76 -20.41 -6.29
C PRO A 253 -6.15 -21.37 -7.44
N HIS A 254 -7.37 -21.87 -7.42
CA HIS A 254 -7.85 -22.86 -8.42
C HIS A 254 -7.82 -22.34 -9.87
N TYR A 255 -7.80 -21.04 -10.08
CA TYR A 255 -7.71 -20.39 -11.37
C TYR A 255 -6.26 -20.15 -11.84
N ALA A 256 -5.28 -20.30 -10.98
CA ALA A 256 -3.89 -19.96 -11.30
C ALA A 256 -3.08 -21.18 -11.74
N LYS A 257 -2.43 -21.09 -12.92
CA LYS A 257 -1.42 -22.05 -13.39
C LYS A 257 -0.13 -21.94 -12.57
N ALA A 258 0.26 -20.70 -12.20
CA ALA A 258 1.39 -20.39 -11.36
C ALA A 258 1.07 -19.16 -10.51
N ALA A 259 1.65 -19.11 -9.31
CA ALA A 259 1.56 -17.97 -8.41
C ALA A 259 2.89 -17.76 -7.68
N LEU A 260 3.27 -16.49 -7.47
CA LEU A 260 4.46 -16.11 -6.74
C LEU A 260 4.20 -14.85 -5.92
N ASP A 261 4.59 -14.87 -4.64
CA ASP A 261 4.55 -13.71 -3.77
C ASP A 261 5.90 -12.98 -3.77
N ILE A 262 5.85 -11.65 -3.83
CA ILE A 262 6.91 -10.80 -3.34
C ILE A 262 6.58 -10.46 -1.90
N GLU A 263 7.41 -10.93 -0.97
CA GLU A 263 7.22 -10.76 0.46
C GLU A 263 8.25 -9.78 1.05
N TYR A 264 7.82 -9.06 2.07
CA TYR A 264 8.67 -8.19 2.88
C TYR A 264 8.84 -8.75 4.29
N ASN A 265 10.03 -8.60 4.85
CA ASN A 265 10.34 -9.02 6.21
C ASN A 265 9.90 -7.96 7.23
N PHE A 266 8.61 -8.02 7.60
CA PHE A 266 8.03 -7.15 8.63
C PHE A 266 8.59 -7.47 10.03
N PRO A 267 8.38 -6.60 11.04
CA PRO A 267 8.79 -6.90 12.42
C PRO A 267 8.25 -8.21 13.01
N TRP A 268 7.16 -8.76 12.48
CA TRP A 268 6.58 -10.05 12.90
C TRP A 268 6.92 -11.23 11.98
N GLY A 269 7.73 -11.01 10.95
CA GLY A 269 8.15 -12.01 9.98
C GLY A 269 7.73 -11.67 8.54
N TRP A 270 7.96 -12.62 7.64
CA TRP A 270 7.65 -12.48 6.22
C TRP A 270 6.15 -12.30 6.00
N GLY A 271 5.80 -11.37 5.15
CA GLY A 271 4.43 -11.09 4.75
C GLY A 271 4.35 -10.62 3.30
N GLU A 272 3.34 -11.08 2.61
CA GLU A 272 3.04 -10.77 1.22
C GLU A 272 2.80 -9.27 1.02
N LEU A 273 3.48 -8.68 0.03
CA LEU A 273 3.21 -7.34 -0.50
C LEU A 273 2.40 -7.39 -1.78
N GLU A 274 2.79 -8.30 -2.67
CA GLU A 274 2.22 -8.49 -3.99
C GLU A 274 2.20 -9.97 -4.32
N THR A 275 1.13 -10.41 -4.96
CA THR A 275 1.07 -11.72 -5.62
C THR A 275 1.04 -11.50 -7.12
N ILE A 276 1.88 -12.22 -7.85
CA ILE A 276 1.83 -12.31 -9.30
C ILE A 276 1.23 -13.66 -9.65
N ASN A 277 0.10 -13.67 -10.37
CA ASN A 277 -0.60 -14.88 -10.81
C ASN A 277 -0.55 -15.04 -12.31
N ASN A 278 -0.32 -16.26 -12.79
CA ASN A 278 -0.69 -16.67 -14.16
C ASN A 278 -2.10 -17.28 -14.07
N ARG A 279 -3.11 -16.49 -14.37
CA ARG A 279 -4.54 -16.86 -14.27
C ARG A 279 -5.05 -17.68 -15.47
N SER A 280 -4.18 -17.94 -16.45
CA SER A 280 -4.55 -18.56 -17.72
C SER A 280 -5.71 -17.83 -18.43
N ASP A 281 -6.62 -18.55 -19.08
CA ASP A 281 -7.84 -18.03 -19.73
C ASP A 281 -9.08 -18.02 -18.80
N HIS A 282 -8.89 -18.37 -17.52
CA HIS A 282 -9.99 -18.71 -16.59
C HIS A 282 -11.07 -17.63 -16.51
N ASP A 283 -10.67 -16.38 -16.22
CA ASP A 283 -11.64 -15.31 -15.95
C ASP A 283 -12.40 -14.89 -17.20
N LEU A 284 -11.71 -14.66 -18.32
CA LEU A 284 -12.39 -14.30 -19.58
C LEU A 284 -13.31 -15.40 -20.07
N LYS A 285 -12.93 -16.66 -19.88
CA LYS A 285 -13.77 -17.83 -20.22
C LYS A 285 -15.01 -17.89 -19.33
N SER A 286 -14.84 -17.78 -18.02
CA SER A 286 -15.94 -17.80 -17.05
C SER A 286 -16.95 -16.66 -17.30
N HIS A 287 -16.45 -15.45 -17.58
CA HIS A 287 -17.32 -14.33 -17.96
C HIS A 287 -18.00 -14.51 -19.32
N SER A 288 -17.30 -15.10 -20.31
CA SER A 288 -17.91 -15.43 -21.60
C SER A 288 -19.07 -16.42 -21.44
N GLU A 289 -18.85 -17.49 -20.71
CA GLU A 289 -19.84 -18.53 -20.45
C GLU A 289 -21.04 -17.98 -19.67
N LYS A 290 -20.81 -17.19 -18.62
CA LYS A 290 -21.89 -16.63 -17.79
C LYS A 290 -22.69 -15.54 -18.48
N SER A 291 -22.04 -14.69 -19.27
CA SER A 291 -22.70 -13.55 -19.95
C SER A 291 -23.28 -13.91 -21.31
N GLY A 292 -22.79 -14.98 -21.93
CA GLY A 292 -23.09 -15.35 -23.33
C GLY A 292 -22.38 -14.46 -24.36
N LYS A 293 -21.45 -13.59 -23.94
CA LYS A 293 -20.63 -12.76 -24.84
C LYS A 293 -19.29 -13.43 -25.11
N ASP A 294 -18.82 -13.35 -26.34
CA ASP A 294 -17.49 -13.84 -26.74
C ASP A 294 -16.41 -12.82 -26.35
N LEU A 295 -15.60 -13.14 -25.33
CA LEU A 295 -14.46 -12.32 -24.88
C LEU A 295 -13.12 -12.83 -25.48
N SER A 296 -13.16 -13.60 -26.57
CA SER A 296 -11.95 -14.03 -27.27
C SER A 296 -11.36 -12.89 -28.10
N TYR A 297 -10.04 -12.92 -28.27
CA TYR A 297 -9.28 -12.03 -29.15
C TYR A 297 -9.13 -12.63 -30.53
N PHE A 298 -9.28 -11.83 -31.58
CA PHE A 298 -8.97 -12.19 -32.95
C PHE A 298 -7.66 -11.55 -33.38
N ASP A 299 -6.64 -12.37 -33.62
CA ASP A 299 -5.37 -11.88 -34.13
C ASP A 299 -5.43 -11.69 -35.67
N GLU A 300 -5.32 -10.46 -36.09
CA GLU A 300 -5.34 -10.09 -37.53
C GLU A 300 -4.15 -10.63 -38.29
N ASN A 301 -3.01 -10.91 -37.64
CA ASN A 301 -1.80 -11.41 -38.30
C ASN A 301 -1.87 -12.90 -38.56
N THR A 302 -2.23 -13.69 -37.54
CA THR A 302 -2.32 -15.16 -37.64
C THR A 302 -3.66 -15.62 -38.21
N LYS A 303 -4.71 -14.76 -38.15
CA LYS A 303 -6.13 -15.07 -38.46
C LYS A 303 -6.72 -16.10 -37.49
N GLU A 304 -6.14 -16.26 -36.34
CA GLU A 304 -6.59 -17.16 -35.28
C GLU A 304 -7.40 -16.42 -34.24
N ARG A 305 -8.25 -17.14 -33.56
CA ARG A 305 -9.05 -16.64 -32.43
C ARG A 305 -8.72 -17.46 -31.20
N TYR A 306 -8.42 -16.78 -30.09
CA TYR A 306 -8.11 -17.42 -28.82
C TYR A 306 -8.59 -16.57 -27.66
N ILE A 307 -8.76 -17.17 -26.48
CA ILE A 307 -8.97 -16.43 -25.23
C ILE A 307 -7.59 -16.11 -24.67
N PRO A 308 -7.24 -14.82 -24.46
CA PRO A 308 -5.94 -14.43 -23.90
C PRO A 308 -5.70 -15.05 -22.52
N TYR A 309 -4.44 -15.41 -22.26
CA TYR A 309 -3.99 -15.68 -20.90
C TYR A 309 -3.76 -14.38 -20.17
N VAL A 310 -3.87 -14.42 -18.84
CA VAL A 310 -3.77 -13.25 -17.98
C VAL A 310 -2.65 -13.42 -16.98
N ILE A 311 -1.76 -12.44 -16.91
CA ILE A 311 -0.78 -12.29 -15.83
C ILE A 311 -1.22 -11.13 -14.95
N GLU A 312 -1.38 -11.40 -13.66
CA GLU A 312 -1.93 -10.47 -12.67
C GLU A 312 -0.89 -10.12 -11.61
N PRO A 313 -0.19 -9.00 -11.69
CA PRO A 313 0.44 -8.36 -10.54
C PRO A 313 -0.61 -7.63 -9.70
N ALA A 314 -0.79 -8.05 -8.45
CA ALA A 314 -1.79 -7.50 -7.52
C ALA A 314 -1.18 -7.19 -6.16
N MET A 315 -1.15 -5.92 -5.77
CA MET A 315 -0.58 -5.47 -4.50
C MET A 315 -1.53 -4.62 -3.67
N GLY A 316 -1.35 -4.67 -2.35
CA GLY A 316 -2.07 -3.82 -1.42
C GLY A 316 -1.36 -2.48 -1.20
N ALA A 317 -2.01 -1.35 -1.53
CA ALA A 317 -1.46 -0.02 -1.27
C ALA A 317 -1.17 0.21 0.22
N ASP A 318 -2.05 -0.27 1.09
CA ASP A 318 -1.92 -0.13 2.55
C ASP A 318 -0.74 -0.96 3.10
N ARG A 319 -0.55 -2.20 2.60
CA ARG A 319 0.61 -3.04 2.94
C ARG A 319 1.91 -2.43 2.48
N THR A 320 1.95 -1.87 1.28
CA THR A 320 3.12 -1.16 0.73
C THR A 320 3.49 0.04 1.59
N VAL A 321 2.51 0.86 1.99
CA VAL A 321 2.73 1.98 2.92
C VAL A 321 3.29 1.48 4.25
N LEU A 322 2.77 0.37 4.79
CA LEU A 322 3.28 -0.21 6.02
C LEU A 322 4.72 -0.71 5.89
N ALA A 323 5.07 -1.38 4.80
CA ALA A 323 6.44 -1.82 4.52
C ALA A 323 7.40 -0.63 4.44
N ILE A 324 7.01 0.44 3.75
CA ILE A 324 7.78 1.68 3.67
C ILE A 324 7.99 2.32 5.05
N LEU A 325 6.94 2.36 5.90
CA LEU A 325 7.06 2.87 7.26
C LEU A 325 8.01 2.01 8.12
N CYS A 326 7.96 0.69 7.97
CA CYS A 326 8.85 -0.25 8.66
C CYS A 326 10.29 -0.13 8.17
N ASP A 327 10.51 0.04 6.88
CA ASP A 327 11.84 0.14 6.30
C ASP A 327 12.51 1.48 6.63
N ALA A 328 11.74 2.57 6.55
CA ALA A 328 12.23 3.91 6.83
C ALA A 328 12.51 4.17 8.32
N TYR A 329 11.93 3.37 9.24
CA TYR A 329 12.06 3.58 10.68
C TYR A 329 13.47 3.28 11.17
N ASN A 330 14.11 4.27 11.75
CA ASN A 330 15.45 4.15 12.35
C ASN A 330 15.51 4.84 13.71
N GLU A 331 16.25 4.24 14.63
CA GLU A 331 16.62 4.82 15.91
C GLU A 331 18.14 4.95 15.95
N GLU A 332 18.63 6.16 16.16
CA GLU A 332 20.04 6.51 16.20
C GLU A 332 20.38 7.10 17.56
N GLU A 333 21.60 6.90 18.03
CA GLU A 333 22.14 7.57 19.19
C GLU A 333 23.12 8.66 18.74
N ILE A 334 22.83 9.91 19.12
CA ILE A 334 23.63 11.08 18.75
C ILE A 334 23.94 11.87 20.02
N ASP A 335 25.20 11.98 20.35
CA ASP A 335 25.69 12.69 21.56
C ASP A 335 25.02 12.22 22.87
N GLY A 336 24.66 10.92 22.94
CA GLY A 336 23.98 10.32 24.08
C GLY A 336 22.45 10.48 24.08
N ASP A 337 21.90 11.17 23.09
CA ASP A 337 20.46 11.37 22.90
C ASP A 337 19.90 10.43 21.83
N LYS A 338 18.73 9.86 22.09
CA LYS A 338 18.00 9.03 21.12
C LYS A 338 17.34 9.89 20.06
N ARG A 339 17.62 9.60 18.79
CA ARG A 339 17.00 10.21 17.61
C ARG A 339 16.16 9.18 16.88
N THR A 340 14.86 9.40 16.77
CA THR A 340 13.98 8.62 15.88
C THR A 340 13.84 9.35 14.55
N VAL A 341 14.03 8.64 13.44
CA VAL A 341 13.97 9.21 12.09
C VAL A 341 13.31 8.26 11.11
N LEU A 342 12.42 8.78 10.24
CA LEU A 342 11.89 8.06 9.09
C LEU A 342 12.73 8.43 7.85
N LYS A 343 13.50 7.46 7.33
CA LYS A 343 14.39 7.66 6.17
C LYS A 343 13.69 7.36 4.84
N PHE A 344 12.58 8.06 4.57
CA PHE A 344 11.91 7.94 3.26
C PHE A 344 12.80 8.40 2.12
N LYS A 345 12.66 7.76 0.94
CA LYS A 345 13.09 8.39 -0.31
C LYS A 345 12.35 9.71 -0.52
N THR A 346 13.01 10.68 -1.11
CA THR A 346 12.50 12.05 -1.24
C THR A 346 11.21 12.16 -2.05
N GLN A 347 11.06 11.26 -3.05
CA GLN A 347 9.90 11.22 -3.92
C GLN A 347 8.60 10.90 -3.15
N ILE A 348 8.69 9.99 -2.15
CA ILE A 348 7.53 9.56 -1.36
C ILE A 348 7.39 10.29 -0.02
N ALA A 349 8.39 11.06 0.42
CA ALA A 349 8.31 11.79 1.69
C ALA A 349 7.05 12.68 1.75
N PRO A 350 6.19 12.57 2.80
CA PRO A 350 4.96 13.37 2.90
C PRO A 350 5.22 14.87 2.89
N VAL A 351 6.30 15.29 3.53
CA VAL A 351 6.82 16.64 3.53
C VAL A 351 8.23 16.60 2.97
N GLN A 352 8.52 17.41 1.97
CA GLN A 352 9.85 17.49 1.34
C GLN A 352 10.74 18.55 1.99
N VAL A 353 10.13 19.66 2.41
CA VAL A 353 10.85 20.80 2.98
C VAL A 353 10.10 21.33 4.21
N ALA A 354 10.83 21.56 5.31
CA ALA A 354 10.29 22.27 6.46
C ALA A 354 10.94 23.65 6.59
N VAL A 355 10.13 24.68 6.74
CA VAL A 355 10.58 26.07 6.98
C VAL A 355 10.47 26.37 8.47
N LEU A 356 11.60 26.63 9.11
CA LEU A 356 11.76 26.68 10.57
C LEU A 356 12.42 28.02 10.97
N PRO A 357 11.68 29.10 11.33
CA PRO A 357 12.31 30.29 11.89
C PRO A 357 13.02 29.96 13.20
N LEU A 358 14.23 30.46 13.43
CA LEU A 358 15.02 30.14 14.64
C LEU A 358 14.28 30.51 15.94
N SER A 359 13.56 31.62 15.92
CA SER A 359 12.75 32.09 17.04
C SER A 359 11.44 32.74 16.55
N LYS A 360 10.56 33.12 17.49
CA LYS A 360 9.31 33.84 17.21
C LYS A 360 9.51 35.34 17.01
N ASN A 361 10.70 35.79 16.60
CA ASN A 361 10.97 37.19 16.26
C ASN A 361 10.14 37.56 15.01
N GLU A 362 9.58 38.78 15.01
CA GLU A 362 8.68 39.27 13.95
C GLU A 362 9.36 39.28 12.58
N LYS A 363 10.60 39.82 12.48
CA LYS A 363 11.38 39.84 11.24
C LYS A 363 11.68 38.44 10.68
N LEU A 364 12.07 37.49 11.57
CA LEU A 364 12.29 36.13 11.17
C LEU A 364 11.01 35.44 10.68
N SER A 365 9.89 35.72 11.34
CA SER A 365 8.58 35.16 10.98
C SER A 365 8.13 35.64 9.61
N GLU A 366 8.25 36.94 9.33
CA GLU A 366 7.86 37.55 8.05
C GLU A 366 8.64 36.95 6.87
N ILE A 367 9.96 36.87 6.97
CA ILE A 367 10.83 36.24 5.93
C ILE A 367 10.50 34.77 5.78
N SER A 368 10.35 34.04 6.90
CA SER A 368 10.02 32.62 6.86
C SER A 368 8.67 32.35 6.18
N GLU A 369 7.65 33.17 6.44
CA GLU A 369 6.35 33.04 5.79
C GLU A 369 6.42 33.35 4.28
N LYS A 370 7.22 34.31 3.87
CA LYS A 370 7.45 34.62 2.45
C LYS A 370 8.10 33.43 1.74
N ILE A 371 9.18 32.90 2.31
CA ILE A 371 9.86 31.70 1.77
C ILE A 371 8.93 30.48 1.75
N TYR A 372 8.17 30.26 2.83
CA TYR A 372 7.18 29.16 2.87
C TYR A 372 6.15 29.26 1.76
N LYS A 373 5.55 30.44 1.53
CA LYS A 373 4.58 30.66 0.46
C LYS A 373 5.18 30.40 -0.92
N GLN A 374 6.42 30.82 -1.15
CA GLN A 374 7.15 30.57 -2.37
C GLN A 374 7.40 29.07 -2.60
N LEU A 375 7.95 28.39 -1.61
CA LEU A 375 8.30 26.98 -1.74
C LEU A 375 7.07 26.06 -1.83
N LYS A 376 5.96 26.40 -1.15
CA LYS A 376 4.72 25.61 -1.15
C LYS A 376 4.11 25.44 -2.53
N SER A 377 4.39 26.32 -3.49
CA SER A 377 3.91 26.21 -4.86
C SER A 377 4.63 25.11 -5.67
N LYS A 378 5.83 24.69 -5.23
CA LYS A 378 6.70 23.75 -5.95
C LYS A 378 6.98 22.46 -5.20
N PHE A 379 7.00 22.53 -3.86
CA PHE A 379 7.36 21.41 -2.99
C PHE A 379 6.27 21.18 -1.94
N ARG A 380 6.20 19.95 -1.43
CA ARG A 380 5.39 19.65 -0.23
C ARG A 380 6.08 20.25 0.99
N THR A 381 5.63 21.43 1.40
CA THR A 381 6.31 22.26 2.39
C THR A 381 5.48 22.38 3.68
N GLN A 382 6.14 22.26 4.82
CA GLN A 382 5.56 22.50 6.15
C GLN A 382 6.24 23.72 6.81
N PHE A 383 5.46 24.51 7.53
CA PHE A 383 5.95 25.61 8.36
C PHE A 383 5.78 25.24 9.83
N ASP A 384 6.85 25.38 10.65
CA ASP A 384 6.76 25.13 12.08
C ASP A 384 7.57 26.17 12.88
N ASN A 385 6.87 26.92 13.72
CA ASN A 385 7.45 27.93 14.62
C ASN A 385 7.19 27.61 16.11
N THR A 386 6.78 26.37 16.43
CA THR A 386 6.41 25.98 17.80
C THR A 386 7.58 25.35 18.55
N GLN A 387 7.75 25.72 19.83
CA GLN A 387 8.83 25.26 20.71
C GLN A 387 10.26 25.65 20.22
N SER A 388 11.31 25.01 20.74
CA SER A 388 12.70 25.25 20.36
C SER A 388 13.05 24.65 19.00
N ILE A 389 14.08 25.19 18.33
CA ILE A 389 14.53 24.69 17.02
C ILE A 389 14.93 23.23 17.05
N GLY A 390 15.60 22.77 18.12
CA GLY A 390 15.96 21.35 18.28
C GLY A 390 14.74 20.44 18.33
N LYS A 391 13.66 20.84 19.01
CA LYS A 391 12.41 20.07 19.04
C LYS A 391 11.70 20.05 17.67
N ARG A 392 11.83 21.13 16.88
CA ARG A 392 11.30 21.18 15.52
C ARG A 392 12.07 20.24 14.59
N TYR A 393 13.38 20.23 14.63
CA TYR A 393 14.19 19.26 13.90
C TYR A 393 13.80 17.82 14.25
N ARG A 394 13.64 17.50 15.55
CA ARG A 394 13.21 16.16 15.98
C ARG A 394 11.85 15.79 15.40
N ARG A 395 10.87 16.72 15.37
CA ARG A 395 9.57 16.46 14.73
C ARG A 395 9.69 16.18 13.23
N GLN A 396 10.55 16.93 12.53
CA GLN A 396 10.78 16.75 11.10
C GLN A 396 11.51 15.44 10.81
N ASP A 397 12.47 15.04 11.63
CA ASP A 397 13.13 13.75 11.55
C ASP A 397 12.10 12.60 11.73
N GLU A 398 11.21 12.68 12.72
CA GLU A 398 10.16 11.69 13.01
C GLU A 398 9.09 11.58 11.91
N ILE A 399 8.88 12.59 11.10
CA ILE A 399 7.96 12.54 9.95
C ILE A 399 8.67 12.33 8.61
N GLY A 400 9.99 12.22 8.64
CA GLY A 400 10.81 11.86 7.49
C GLY A 400 11.05 13.00 6.50
N THR A 401 11.00 14.27 6.92
CA THR A 401 11.27 15.42 6.06
C THR A 401 12.74 15.46 5.65
N PRO A 402 13.09 15.33 4.36
CA PRO A 402 14.48 15.25 3.93
C PRO A 402 15.28 16.55 4.13
N ILE A 403 14.63 17.72 4.01
CA ILE A 403 15.28 19.01 4.08
C ILE A 403 14.58 19.93 5.10
N CYS A 404 15.34 20.45 6.06
CA CYS A 404 14.89 21.51 6.95
C CYS A 404 15.61 22.81 6.59
N LEU A 405 14.85 23.89 6.40
CA LEU A 405 15.35 25.21 6.11
C LEU A 405 15.16 26.08 7.32
N THR A 406 16.26 26.60 7.89
CA THR A 406 16.23 27.47 9.07
C THR A 406 16.57 28.90 8.70
N ILE A 407 15.72 29.81 9.14
CA ILE A 407 15.90 31.26 9.05
C ILE A 407 16.37 31.77 10.42
N ASP A 408 17.55 32.36 10.47
CA ASP A 408 18.20 32.85 11.68
C ASP A 408 18.44 34.37 11.62
N PHE A 409 19.08 34.96 12.64
CA PHE A 409 19.35 36.39 12.69
C PHE A 409 20.38 36.81 11.63
N ASP A 410 21.36 35.96 11.31
CA ASP A 410 22.35 36.24 10.26
C ASP A 410 21.68 36.35 8.89
N THR A 411 20.60 35.56 8.65
CA THR A 411 19.77 35.67 7.43
C THR A 411 19.26 37.10 7.23
N VAL A 412 18.86 37.76 8.31
CA VAL A 412 18.21 39.09 8.25
C VAL A 412 19.24 40.23 8.31
N GLU A 413 20.32 40.04 9.08
CA GLU A 413 21.22 41.14 9.48
C GLU A 413 22.57 41.11 8.75
N VAL A 414 22.96 39.95 8.19
CA VAL A 414 24.35 39.75 7.69
C VAL A 414 24.41 39.35 6.23
N ASP A 415 23.86 38.21 5.85
CA ASP A 415 24.24 37.52 4.60
C ASP A 415 23.12 37.19 3.63
N ASN A 416 21.85 37.47 3.99
CA ASN A 416 20.67 37.09 3.22
C ASN A 416 20.67 35.59 2.81
N CYS A 417 21.28 34.71 3.67
CA CYS A 417 21.34 33.28 3.46
C CYS A 417 20.51 32.54 4.52
N VAL A 418 20.02 31.34 4.18
CA VAL A 418 19.33 30.43 5.08
C VAL A 418 20.17 29.17 5.30
N THR A 419 19.92 28.47 6.37
CA THR A 419 20.58 27.17 6.63
C THR A 419 19.71 26.04 6.15
N LEU A 420 20.19 25.25 5.18
CA LEU A 420 19.61 23.98 4.77
C LEU A 420 20.26 22.84 5.54
N ARG A 421 19.46 22.03 6.24
CA ARG A 421 19.89 20.82 6.95
C ARG A 421 19.38 19.57 6.24
N HIS A 422 20.27 18.67 5.93
CA HIS A 422 19.95 17.36 5.37
C HIS A 422 19.56 16.38 6.49
N ARG A 423 18.43 15.68 6.34
CA ARG A 423 17.90 14.74 7.34
C ARG A 423 18.88 13.63 7.72
N ASP A 424 19.43 12.91 6.74
CA ASP A 424 20.18 11.69 6.99
C ASP A 424 21.62 11.95 7.47
N THR A 425 22.27 12.94 6.89
CA THR A 425 23.65 13.30 7.26
C THR A 425 23.75 14.36 8.35
N MET A 426 22.67 15.07 8.64
CA MET A 426 22.58 16.26 9.50
C MET A 426 23.51 17.40 9.07
N LYS A 427 24.17 17.29 7.93
CA LYS A 427 25.01 18.36 7.38
C LYS A 427 24.17 19.59 7.11
N GLN A 428 24.74 20.74 7.40
CA GLN A 428 24.15 22.04 7.19
C GLN A 428 25.01 22.86 6.22
N ILE A 429 24.32 23.56 5.31
CA ILE A 429 24.94 24.48 4.35
C ILE A 429 24.20 25.81 4.39
N ARG A 430 24.93 26.93 4.18
CA ARG A 430 24.34 28.25 3.98
C ARG A 430 24.05 28.44 2.50
N VAL A 431 22.85 28.91 2.19
CA VAL A 431 22.35 29.12 0.80
C VAL A 431 21.67 30.46 0.72
N SER A 432 21.99 31.25 -0.31
CA SER A 432 21.27 32.51 -0.57
C SER A 432 19.77 32.27 -0.75
N ILE A 433 18.95 33.20 -0.25
CA ILE A 433 17.48 33.14 -0.44
C ILE A 433 17.11 32.99 -1.92
N ASP A 434 17.85 33.63 -2.82
CA ASP A 434 17.60 33.58 -4.26
C ASP A 434 17.87 32.20 -4.88
N ASP A 435 18.76 31.39 -4.28
CA ASP A 435 19.17 30.07 -4.78
C ASP A 435 18.45 28.90 -4.10
N ILE A 436 17.58 29.15 -3.11
CA ILE A 436 16.95 28.09 -2.27
C ILE A 436 16.28 27.03 -3.14
N GLU A 437 15.45 27.42 -4.11
CA GLU A 437 14.68 26.47 -4.94
C GLU A 437 15.59 25.55 -5.75
N LYS A 438 16.66 26.10 -6.30
CA LYS A 438 17.66 25.38 -7.08
C LYS A 438 18.40 24.35 -6.22
N GLU A 439 18.86 24.76 -5.04
CA GLU A 439 19.57 23.86 -4.13
C GLU A 439 18.64 22.77 -3.54
N ILE A 440 17.39 23.11 -3.18
CA ILE A 440 16.40 22.10 -2.77
C ILE A 440 16.18 21.09 -3.90
N SER A 441 15.94 21.54 -5.14
CA SER A 441 15.72 20.64 -6.26
C SER A 441 16.89 19.69 -6.46
N LYS A 442 18.12 20.22 -6.41
CA LYS A 442 19.34 19.42 -6.52
C LYS A 442 19.48 18.41 -5.37
N MET A 443 19.21 18.82 -4.13
CA MET A 443 19.27 17.93 -2.97
C MET A 443 18.20 16.83 -3.06
N LEU A 444 16.99 17.12 -3.54
CA LEU A 444 15.92 16.13 -3.69
C LEU A 444 16.18 15.11 -4.82
N THR A 445 17.02 15.42 -5.79
CA THR A 445 17.40 14.50 -6.87
C THR A 445 18.64 13.67 -6.57
N SER A 446 19.40 14.00 -5.54
CA SER A 446 20.63 13.30 -5.14
C SER A 446 20.45 12.16 -4.12
N PHE A 447 19.21 11.75 -3.83
CA PHE A 447 18.86 10.69 -2.87
C PHE A 447 18.54 9.37 -3.57
#